data_61292cbff34dfc95d1b2ab2df46c4401
#
_entry.id   61292cbff34dfc95d1b2ab2df46c4401
#
_cell.length_a   1.000
_cell.length_b   1.000
_cell.length_c   1.000
_cell.angle_alpha   90.00
_cell.angle_beta   90.00
_cell.angle_gamma   90.00
#
_symmetry.space_group_name_H-M   'P 1'
#
loop_
_entity.id
_entity.type
_entity.pdbx_description
1 polymer ?
#
loop_
_entity_poly.entity_id
_entity_poly.type
_entity_poly.pdbx_seq_one_letter_code
_entity_poly.pdbx_strand_id
1 'polypeptide(L)'
;MLFSLAVIFLVGLSAAAIFQTIGLPRIIGMLATGILTGTYVLDLLDPKILGISSELRQIALIIILIKAGLSLNLSDLKKVGRPAVMMSFLPASFEILGYFILAPLLLGINHTEAAVMGAVLGAVSPAVVVPRMVKLMEEKYGTEKSIPQMILAGASCDDIFVIVLFSTFVTMAQGGSAKATDFLNIPVSIILGVLLGSLSGFVLFYIFEISYRKGNKIRNSTKVIAILGLAFLLMSVETFLKPYVAVSGLLAVVAMACVIKIKADKSVSARLSEKFGKLWIAAEAVLFVLVGAAVDIRYTLTAGVAAVLLIFGALIFRAVGVWI
;
A
#
# COMPACT_ATOMS: atom_id res chain seq x y z
N MET A 1 -7.76 -22.98 11.19
CA MET A 1 -7.51 -21.54 11.36
C MET A 1 -6.33 -21.24 12.29
N LEU A 2 -6.29 -21.68 13.57
CA LEU A 2 -5.13 -21.42 14.47
C LEU A 2 -3.83 -22.06 13.95
N PHE A 3 -3.89 -23.27 13.41
CA PHE A 3 -2.74 -23.91 12.75
C PHE A 3 -2.20 -23.07 11.60
N SER A 4 -3.09 -22.55 10.73
CA SER A 4 -2.69 -21.67 9.62
C SER A 4 -2.00 -20.41 10.10
N LEU A 5 -2.49 -19.77 11.18
CA LEU A 5 -1.81 -18.63 11.80
C LEU A 5 -0.44 -19.02 12.37
N ALA A 6 -0.32 -20.20 12.98
CA ALA A 6 0.97 -20.69 13.47
C ALA A 6 1.96 -20.90 12.31
N VAL A 7 1.51 -21.47 11.18
CA VAL A 7 2.33 -21.61 9.96
C VAL A 7 2.75 -20.25 9.43
N ILE A 8 1.82 -19.30 9.28
CA ILE A 8 2.10 -17.95 8.82
C ILE A 8 3.19 -17.29 9.68
N PHE A 9 3.03 -17.32 10.99
CA PHE A 9 3.99 -16.67 11.88
C PHE A 9 5.31 -17.43 12.02
N LEU A 10 5.28 -18.72 12.31
CA LEU A 10 6.50 -19.47 12.58
C LEU A 10 7.29 -19.76 11.30
N VAL A 11 6.65 -20.31 10.28
CA VAL A 11 7.33 -20.64 9.03
C VAL A 11 7.62 -19.37 8.22
N GLY A 12 6.65 -18.45 8.11
CA GLY A 12 6.82 -17.21 7.37
C GLY A 12 7.94 -16.33 7.93
N LEU A 13 8.00 -16.12 9.25
CA LEU A 13 9.08 -15.34 9.87
C LEU A 13 10.43 -16.07 9.85
N SER A 14 10.45 -17.39 9.98
CA SER A 14 11.69 -18.17 9.86
C SER A 14 12.25 -18.10 8.44
N ALA A 15 11.41 -18.28 7.42
CA ALA A 15 11.83 -18.13 6.04
C ALA A 15 12.31 -16.70 5.75
N ALA A 16 11.59 -15.68 6.26
CA ALA A 16 12.03 -14.29 6.13
C ALA A 16 13.42 -14.04 6.73
N ALA A 17 13.72 -14.65 7.91
CA ALA A 17 15.03 -14.56 8.52
C ALA A 17 16.10 -15.26 7.71
N ILE A 18 15.83 -16.47 7.18
CA ILE A 18 16.76 -17.23 6.33
C ILE A 18 17.07 -16.42 5.06
N PHE A 19 16.06 -15.89 4.36
CA PHE A 19 16.29 -15.10 3.15
C PHE A 19 17.10 -13.83 3.44
N GLN A 20 16.88 -13.22 4.59
CA GLN A 20 17.66 -12.05 5.01
C GLN A 20 19.15 -12.41 5.25
N THR A 21 19.48 -13.59 5.78
CA THR A 21 20.88 -14.00 5.99
C THR A 21 21.64 -14.22 4.68
N ILE A 22 20.95 -14.61 3.63
CA ILE A 22 21.53 -14.78 2.29
C ILE A 22 21.46 -13.48 1.43
N GLY A 23 21.13 -12.35 2.05
CA GLY A 23 21.12 -11.04 1.38
C GLY A 23 19.86 -10.71 0.58
N LEU A 24 18.83 -11.56 0.63
CA LEU A 24 17.57 -11.35 -0.08
C LEU A 24 16.56 -10.60 0.83
N PRO A 25 15.61 -9.85 0.24
CA PRO A 25 14.53 -9.23 0.99
C PRO A 25 13.68 -10.24 1.77
N ARG A 26 13.32 -9.93 3.02
CA ARG A 26 12.47 -10.76 3.89
C ARG A 26 11.15 -11.18 3.25
N ILE A 27 10.58 -10.28 2.44
CA ILE A 27 9.31 -10.48 1.72
C ILE A 27 9.35 -11.73 0.84
N ILE A 28 10.46 -12.02 0.20
CA ILE A 28 10.62 -13.19 -0.69
C ILE A 28 10.41 -14.49 0.11
N GLY A 29 10.98 -14.59 1.31
CA GLY A 29 10.78 -15.76 2.19
C GLY A 29 9.33 -15.94 2.62
N MET A 30 8.64 -14.85 2.94
CA MET A 30 7.22 -14.88 3.29
C MET A 30 6.33 -15.28 2.09
N LEU A 31 6.58 -14.71 0.91
CA LEU A 31 5.88 -15.08 -0.33
C LEU A 31 6.10 -16.55 -0.68
N ALA A 32 7.36 -17.03 -0.62
CA ALA A 32 7.69 -18.44 -0.87
C ALA A 32 6.96 -19.36 0.12
N THR A 33 6.90 -18.97 1.40
CA THR A 33 6.11 -19.71 2.40
C THR A 33 4.64 -19.78 1.99
N GLY A 34 4.05 -18.67 1.56
CA GLY A 34 2.66 -18.62 1.12
C GLY A 34 2.42 -19.50 -0.11
N ILE A 35 3.27 -19.43 -1.12
CA ILE A 35 3.18 -20.26 -2.34
C ILE A 35 3.23 -21.75 -1.95
N LEU A 36 4.17 -22.14 -1.09
CA LEU A 36 4.33 -23.54 -0.69
C LEU A 36 3.18 -24.05 0.17
N THR A 37 2.65 -23.23 1.10
CA THR A 37 1.60 -23.66 2.03
C THR A 37 0.17 -23.38 1.52
N GLY A 38 0.04 -22.65 0.43
CA GLY A 38 -1.23 -22.32 -0.22
C GLY A 38 -1.89 -23.51 -0.92
N THR A 39 -3.09 -23.27 -1.43
CA THR A 39 -3.97 -24.31 -2.06
C THR A 39 -3.37 -24.99 -3.29
N TYR A 40 -2.44 -24.35 -3.96
CA TYR A 40 -1.89 -24.86 -5.23
C TYR A 40 -0.68 -25.79 -5.07
N VAL A 41 -0.12 -25.92 -3.85
CA VAL A 41 1.06 -26.78 -3.59
C VAL A 41 0.79 -27.75 -2.45
N LEU A 42 0.81 -27.32 -1.19
CA LEU A 42 0.68 -28.20 -0.03
C LEU A 42 -0.71 -28.17 0.62
N ASP A 43 -1.53 -27.19 0.30
CA ASP A 43 -2.89 -26.97 0.84
C ASP A 43 -2.97 -27.06 2.38
N LEU A 44 -2.00 -26.41 3.06
CA LEU A 44 -1.92 -26.42 4.52
C LEU A 44 -2.72 -25.30 5.19
N LEU A 45 -3.12 -24.27 4.40
CA LEU A 45 -3.87 -23.14 4.93
C LEU A 45 -5.37 -23.41 4.91
N ASP A 46 -6.00 -23.21 6.06
CA ASP A 46 -7.45 -23.42 6.25
C ASP A 46 -8.24 -22.49 5.28
N PRO A 47 -9.24 -23.02 4.54
CA PRO A 47 -10.08 -22.24 3.64
C PRO A 47 -10.74 -21.01 4.30
N LYS A 48 -11.01 -21.07 5.61
CA LYS A 48 -11.57 -19.93 6.36
C LYS A 48 -10.62 -18.74 6.41
N ILE A 49 -9.30 -18.99 6.55
CA ILE A 49 -8.31 -17.89 6.57
C ILE A 49 -8.07 -17.34 5.17
N LEU A 50 -8.15 -18.20 4.17
CA LEU A 50 -8.08 -17.79 2.75
C LEU A 50 -9.31 -16.98 2.36
N GLY A 51 -10.51 -17.34 2.87
CA GLY A 51 -11.74 -16.60 2.62
C GLY A 51 -11.76 -15.17 3.16
N ILE A 52 -11.01 -14.89 4.25
CA ILE A 52 -10.86 -13.53 4.82
C ILE A 52 -9.49 -12.92 4.53
N SER A 53 -8.80 -13.46 3.53
CA SER A 53 -7.43 -13.03 3.19
C SER A 53 -7.36 -11.56 2.74
N SER A 54 -8.37 -11.07 2.00
CA SER A 54 -8.48 -9.67 1.57
C SER A 54 -8.53 -8.71 2.76
N GLU A 55 -9.37 -9.02 3.73
CA GLU A 55 -9.57 -8.22 4.93
C GLU A 55 -8.32 -8.20 5.82
N LEU A 56 -7.68 -9.35 6.00
CA LEU A 56 -6.43 -9.44 6.74
C LEU A 56 -5.29 -8.66 6.08
N ARG A 57 -5.19 -8.70 4.76
CA ARG A 57 -4.21 -7.90 4.00
C ARG A 57 -4.51 -6.41 4.11
N GLN A 58 -5.79 -6.01 4.08
CA GLN A 58 -6.20 -4.62 4.25
C GLN A 58 -5.87 -4.10 5.66
N ILE A 59 -6.08 -4.89 6.71
CA ILE A 59 -5.68 -4.55 8.09
C ILE A 59 -4.16 -4.33 8.16
N ALA A 60 -3.37 -5.21 7.54
CA ALA A 60 -1.93 -5.06 7.52
C ALA A 60 -1.49 -3.79 6.81
N LEU A 61 -2.11 -3.46 5.67
CA LEU A 61 -1.84 -2.22 4.93
C LEU A 61 -2.16 -0.97 5.77
N ILE A 62 -3.29 -0.97 6.48
CA ILE A 62 -3.67 0.14 7.38
C ILE A 62 -2.60 0.35 8.46
N ILE A 63 -2.10 -0.73 9.08
CA ILE A 63 -1.06 -0.65 10.13
C ILE A 63 0.21 0.03 9.61
N ILE A 64 0.68 -0.35 8.43
CA ILE A 64 1.90 0.25 7.88
C ILE A 64 1.68 1.69 7.42
N LEU A 65 0.51 2.03 6.90
CA LEU A 65 0.18 3.41 6.50
C LEU A 65 0.08 4.35 7.70
N ILE A 66 -0.46 3.89 8.85
CA ILE A 66 -0.44 4.67 10.09
C ILE A 66 1.02 4.90 10.52
N LYS A 67 1.88 3.87 10.49
CA LYS A 67 3.30 4.02 10.79
C LYS A 67 3.96 5.04 9.85
N ALA A 68 3.66 4.97 8.56
CA ALA A 68 4.15 5.93 7.57
C ALA A 68 3.76 7.36 7.90
N GLY A 69 2.49 7.62 8.14
CA GLY A 69 2.00 8.95 8.51
C GLY A 69 2.63 9.48 9.79
N LEU A 70 2.84 8.62 10.80
CA LEU A 70 3.55 8.97 12.02
C LEU A 70 5.06 9.21 11.81
N SER A 71 5.65 8.74 10.71
CA SER A 71 7.06 8.92 10.37
C SER A 71 7.30 10.12 9.44
N LEU A 72 6.32 10.52 8.63
CA LEU A 72 6.42 11.62 7.66
C LEU A 72 6.75 12.95 8.31
N ASN A 73 7.66 13.70 7.70
CA ASN A 73 7.96 15.09 8.08
C ASN A 73 7.35 16.05 7.04
N LEU A 74 6.35 16.82 7.44
CA LEU A 74 5.63 17.73 6.54
C LEU A 74 6.49 18.88 6.00
N SER A 75 7.54 19.31 6.74
CA SER A 75 8.45 20.34 6.22
C SER A 75 9.23 19.83 5.00
N ASP A 76 9.57 18.54 5.01
CA ASP A 76 10.28 17.91 3.90
C ASP A 76 9.32 17.63 2.73
N LEU A 77 8.06 17.25 3.04
CA LEU A 77 7.03 17.07 2.03
C LEU A 77 6.70 18.37 1.27
N LYS A 78 6.71 19.53 1.96
CA LYS A 78 6.53 20.82 1.31
C LYS A 78 7.66 21.17 0.33
N LYS A 79 8.90 20.70 0.56
CA LYS A 79 10.04 20.90 -0.33
C LYS A 79 9.93 20.14 -1.63
N VAL A 80 9.28 18.97 -1.62
CA VAL A 80 9.17 18.06 -2.77
C VAL A 80 7.83 18.14 -3.51
N GLY A 81 7.06 19.20 -3.34
CA GLY A 81 5.69 19.33 -3.85
C GLY A 81 5.47 18.88 -5.29
N ARG A 82 6.07 19.56 -6.30
CA ARG A 82 5.92 19.19 -7.72
C ARG A 82 6.48 17.79 -8.05
N PRO A 83 7.71 17.41 -7.64
CA PRO A 83 8.20 16.06 -7.84
C PRO A 83 7.33 14.98 -7.22
N ALA A 84 6.75 15.20 -6.03
CA ALA A 84 5.85 14.24 -5.40
C ALA A 84 4.56 14.03 -6.21
N VAL A 85 4.00 15.10 -6.78
CA VAL A 85 2.84 15.01 -7.69
C VAL A 85 3.22 14.25 -8.96
N MET A 86 4.36 14.54 -9.57
CA MET A 86 4.83 13.82 -10.77
C MET A 86 5.01 12.32 -10.48
N MET A 87 5.58 11.97 -9.33
CA MET A 87 5.75 10.59 -8.89
C MET A 87 4.44 9.84 -8.66
N SER A 88 3.31 10.55 -8.52
CA SER A 88 1.99 9.93 -8.33
C SER A 88 1.38 9.36 -9.62
N PHE A 89 1.86 9.74 -10.80
CA PHE A 89 1.26 9.29 -12.05
C PHE A 89 2.25 9.00 -13.18
N LEU A 90 3.40 9.70 -13.28
CA LEU A 90 4.33 9.50 -14.39
C LEU A 90 4.90 8.07 -14.44
N PRO A 91 5.46 7.51 -13.35
CA PRO A 91 6.01 6.16 -13.39
C PRO A 91 4.99 5.11 -13.81
N ALA A 92 3.77 5.19 -13.25
CA ALA A 92 2.68 4.29 -13.62
C ALA A 92 2.24 4.47 -15.07
N SER A 93 2.12 5.71 -15.55
CA SER A 93 1.75 6.00 -16.96
C SER A 93 2.75 5.40 -17.94
N PHE A 94 4.05 5.55 -17.67
CA PHE A 94 5.11 4.97 -18.50
C PHE A 94 5.11 3.45 -18.45
N GLU A 95 4.89 2.86 -17.28
CA GLU A 95 4.81 1.41 -17.16
C GLU A 95 3.59 0.84 -17.88
N ILE A 96 2.40 1.46 -17.75
CA ILE A 96 1.20 1.10 -18.51
C ILE A 96 1.47 1.20 -20.02
N LEU A 97 2.17 2.24 -20.47
CA LEU A 97 2.60 2.37 -21.87
C LEU A 97 3.52 1.22 -22.29
N GLY A 98 4.43 0.82 -21.42
CA GLY A 98 5.30 -0.36 -21.64
C GLY A 98 4.48 -1.64 -21.85
N TYR A 99 3.49 -1.91 -20.98
CA TYR A 99 2.57 -3.04 -21.15
C TYR A 99 1.75 -2.92 -22.42
N PHE A 100 1.21 -1.74 -22.72
CA PHE A 100 0.40 -1.47 -23.90
C PHE A 100 1.13 -1.81 -25.21
N ILE A 101 2.45 -1.53 -25.27
CA ILE A 101 3.30 -1.81 -26.44
C ILE A 101 3.78 -3.26 -26.46
N LEU A 102 4.30 -3.77 -25.32
CA LEU A 102 5.00 -5.03 -25.29
C LEU A 102 4.09 -6.26 -25.12
N ALA A 103 2.98 -6.15 -24.40
CA ALA A 103 2.13 -7.30 -24.13
C ALA A 103 1.46 -7.88 -25.40
N PRO A 104 0.96 -7.08 -26.36
CA PRO A 104 0.47 -7.64 -27.62
C PRO A 104 1.55 -8.41 -28.40
N LEU A 105 2.78 -7.96 -28.36
CA LEU A 105 3.91 -8.57 -29.08
C LEU A 105 4.38 -9.88 -28.42
N LEU A 106 4.37 -9.94 -27.08
CA LEU A 106 4.91 -11.06 -26.31
C LEU A 106 3.88 -12.11 -25.93
N LEU A 107 2.63 -11.68 -25.69
CA LEU A 107 1.56 -12.55 -25.22
C LEU A 107 0.41 -12.72 -26.24
N GLY A 108 0.42 -11.96 -27.36
CA GLY A 108 -0.64 -12.05 -28.38
C GLY A 108 -2.02 -11.52 -27.94
N ILE A 109 -2.09 -10.73 -26.88
CA ILE A 109 -3.34 -10.11 -26.39
C ILE A 109 -3.63 -8.81 -27.12
N ASN A 110 -4.86 -8.33 -27.09
CA ASN A 110 -5.21 -7.05 -27.71
C ASN A 110 -4.74 -5.85 -26.86
N HIS A 111 -4.69 -4.64 -27.46
CA HIS A 111 -4.20 -3.43 -26.81
C HIS A 111 -5.03 -3.00 -25.60
N THR A 112 -6.35 -3.25 -25.61
CA THR A 112 -7.22 -2.91 -24.49
C THR A 112 -6.95 -3.84 -23.29
N GLU A 113 -6.77 -5.13 -23.55
CA GLU A 113 -6.34 -6.10 -22.51
C GLU A 113 -4.96 -5.77 -21.99
N ALA A 114 -4.04 -5.35 -22.85
CA ALA A 114 -2.70 -4.90 -22.47
C ALA A 114 -2.75 -3.64 -21.57
N ALA A 115 -3.65 -2.70 -21.86
CA ALA A 115 -3.88 -1.51 -21.03
C ALA A 115 -4.45 -1.88 -19.64
N VAL A 116 -5.42 -2.82 -19.60
CA VAL A 116 -5.95 -3.35 -18.32
C VAL A 116 -4.84 -4.03 -17.52
N MET A 117 -4.05 -4.89 -18.15
CA MET A 117 -2.90 -5.56 -17.53
C MET A 117 -1.91 -4.53 -16.98
N GLY A 118 -1.55 -3.53 -17.80
CA GLY A 118 -0.63 -2.46 -17.38
C GLY A 118 -1.16 -1.65 -16.22
N ALA A 119 -2.45 -1.34 -16.16
CA ALA A 119 -3.04 -0.67 -15.02
C ALA A 119 -3.00 -1.51 -13.74
N VAL A 120 -3.23 -2.83 -13.82
CA VAL A 120 -3.12 -3.72 -12.64
C VAL A 120 -1.69 -3.82 -12.14
N LEU A 121 -0.72 -4.00 -13.03
CA LEU A 121 0.68 -4.27 -12.68
C LEU A 121 1.49 -2.99 -12.44
N GLY A 122 1.07 -1.86 -13.01
CA GLY A 122 1.70 -0.55 -12.84
C GLY A 122 1.46 0.10 -11.46
N ALA A 123 0.55 -0.44 -10.66
CA ALA A 123 0.33 0.02 -9.28
C ALA A 123 1.54 -0.32 -8.39
N VAL A 124 2.01 0.66 -7.62
CA VAL A 124 3.06 0.43 -6.62
C VAL A 124 2.43 -0.04 -5.33
N SER A 125 2.81 -1.23 -4.87
CA SER A 125 2.31 -1.72 -3.58
C SER A 125 2.85 -0.88 -2.41
N PRO A 126 2.02 -0.11 -1.70
CA PRO A 126 2.44 0.62 -0.49
C PRO A 126 3.02 -0.32 0.56
N ALA A 127 2.55 -1.55 0.63
CA ALA A 127 3.02 -2.55 1.58
C ALA A 127 4.51 -2.90 1.40
N VAL A 128 5.05 -2.77 0.20
CA VAL A 128 6.47 -2.98 -0.11
C VAL A 128 7.27 -1.70 0.02
N VAL A 129 6.76 -0.60 -0.53
CA VAL A 129 7.49 0.68 -0.62
C VAL A 129 7.56 1.38 0.74
N VAL A 130 6.44 1.44 1.47
CA VAL A 130 6.34 2.20 2.72
C VAL A 130 7.35 1.73 3.77
N PRO A 131 7.47 0.43 4.10
CA PRO A 131 8.45 -0.03 5.08
C PRO A 131 9.88 0.33 4.70
N ARG A 132 10.20 0.24 3.41
CA ARG A 132 11.53 0.57 2.90
C ARG A 132 11.84 2.05 3.01
N MET A 133 10.89 2.91 2.63
CA MET A 133 11.05 4.37 2.74
C MET A 133 11.13 4.83 4.18
N VAL A 134 10.31 4.27 5.08
CA VAL A 134 10.37 4.55 6.51
C VAL A 134 11.75 4.16 7.07
N LYS A 135 12.27 2.99 6.71
CA LYS A 135 13.62 2.56 7.13
C LYS A 135 14.70 3.53 6.64
N LEU A 136 14.66 3.95 5.36
CA LEU A 136 15.61 4.93 4.82
C LEU A 136 15.53 6.28 5.54
N MET A 137 14.32 6.72 5.94
CA MET A 137 14.14 7.93 6.75
C MET A 137 14.73 7.79 8.16
N GLU A 138 14.54 6.63 8.80
CA GLU A 138 15.09 6.33 10.13
C GLU A 138 16.62 6.28 10.09
N GLU A 139 17.20 5.71 9.04
CA GLU A 139 18.64 5.62 8.77
C GLU A 139 19.25 6.92 8.17
N LYS A 140 18.43 7.93 7.88
CA LYS A 140 18.79 9.21 7.26
C LYS A 140 19.40 9.12 5.87
N TYR A 141 19.11 8.06 5.10
CA TYR A 141 19.53 7.92 3.72
C TYR A 141 18.61 8.69 2.76
N GLY A 142 19.19 9.56 1.92
CA GLY A 142 18.47 10.36 0.92
C GLY A 142 17.53 11.42 1.49
N THR A 143 17.62 11.70 2.81
CA THR A 143 16.73 12.65 3.50
C THR A 143 17.11 14.10 3.23
N GLU A 144 18.34 14.40 2.82
CA GLU A 144 18.78 15.77 2.45
C GLU A 144 17.96 16.34 1.30
N LYS A 145 17.65 15.51 0.29
CA LYS A 145 16.80 15.83 -0.85
C LYS A 145 15.35 15.37 -0.67
N SER A 146 14.99 14.92 0.53
CA SER A 146 13.65 14.41 0.86
C SER A 146 13.15 13.30 -0.09
N ILE A 147 14.05 12.47 -0.64
CA ILE A 147 13.72 11.43 -1.63
C ILE A 147 12.75 10.38 -1.03
N PRO A 148 12.99 9.81 0.17
CA PRO A 148 12.05 8.84 0.72
C PRO A 148 10.65 9.42 0.97
N GLN A 149 10.58 10.69 1.39
CA GLN A 149 9.32 11.41 1.61
C GLN A 149 8.57 11.63 0.29
N MET A 150 9.28 11.98 -0.78
CA MET A 150 8.74 12.15 -2.13
C MET A 150 8.14 10.84 -2.66
N ILE A 151 8.90 9.74 -2.57
CA ILE A 151 8.44 8.42 -3.01
C ILE A 151 7.23 7.97 -2.19
N LEU A 152 7.24 8.20 -0.88
CA LEU A 152 6.14 7.83 0.00
C LEU A 152 4.85 8.61 -0.33
N ALA A 153 4.97 9.90 -0.62
CA ALA A 153 3.84 10.73 -1.03
C ALA A 153 3.30 10.31 -2.41
N GLY A 154 4.19 10.08 -3.38
CA GLY A 154 3.83 9.60 -4.71
C GLY A 154 3.10 8.26 -4.64
N ALA A 155 3.67 7.27 -3.96
CA ALA A 155 3.08 5.94 -3.80
C ALA A 155 1.72 5.93 -3.07
N SER A 156 1.42 6.94 -2.26
CA SER A 156 0.11 7.05 -1.60
C SER A 156 -0.99 7.56 -2.53
N CYS A 157 -0.63 8.25 -3.61
CA CYS A 157 -1.56 8.80 -4.59
C CYS A 157 -1.61 7.97 -5.88
N ASP A 158 -0.59 7.18 -6.17
CA ASP A 158 -0.45 6.32 -7.34
C ASP A 158 -1.63 5.33 -7.45
N ASP A 159 -2.01 4.70 -6.35
CA ASP A 159 -3.13 3.76 -6.30
C ASP A 159 -4.44 4.38 -6.83
N ILE A 160 -4.72 5.65 -6.48
CA ILE A 160 -5.95 6.32 -6.91
C ILE A 160 -5.94 6.53 -8.42
N PHE A 161 -4.81 6.97 -8.96
CA PHE A 161 -4.62 7.18 -10.40
C PHE A 161 -4.79 5.86 -11.16
N VAL A 162 -4.14 4.81 -10.72
CA VAL A 162 -4.15 3.49 -11.35
C VAL A 162 -5.55 2.84 -11.28
N ILE A 163 -6.26 2.95 -10.15
CA ILE A 163 -7.64 2.41 -10.01
C ILE A 163 -8.59 3.07 -11.01
N VAL A 164 -8.49 4.38 -11.22
CA VAL A 164 -9.32 5.08 -12.21
C VAL A 164 -8.99 4.61 -13.63
N LEU A 165 -7.71 4.50 -13.98
CA LEU A 165 -7.29 3.97 -15.28
C LEU A 165 -7.75 2.53 -15.49
N PHE A 166 -7.58 1.67 -14.49
CA PHE A 166 -8.05 0.29 -14.52
C PHE A 166 -9.55 0.19 -14.80
N SER A 167 -10.35 0.93 -14.02
CA SER A 167 -11.82 0.95 -14.19
C SER A 167 -12.21 1.43 -15.58
N THR A 168 -11.52 2.45 -16.09
CA THR A 168 -11.74 3.00 -17.43
C THR A 168 -11.41 1.97 -18.52
N PHE A 169 -10.25 1.32 -18.43
CA PHE A 169 -9.83 0.33 -19.42
C PHE A 169 -10.69 -0.95 -19.38
N VAL A 170 -11.13 -1.40 -18.20
CA VAL A 170 -12.07 -2.52 -18.06
C VAL A 170 -13.41 -2.17 -18.72
N THR A 171 -13.93 -0.95 -18.52
CA THR A 171 -15.14 -0.49 -19.17
C THR A 171 -15.00 -0.50 -20.69
N MET A 172 -13.86 -0.02 -21.22
CA MET A 172 -13.56 -0.07 -22.66
C MET A 172 -13.46 -1.51 -23.18
N ALA A 173 -12.83 -2.42 -22.42
CA ALA A 173 -12.73 -3.83 -22.79
C ALA A 173 -14.11 -4.52 -22.86
N GLN A 174 -15.08 -4.06 -22.07
CA GLN A 174 -16.46 -4.51 -22.06
C GLN A 174 -17.36 -3.83 -23.11
N GLY A 175 -16.79 -3.01 -24.03
CA GLY A 175 -17.51 -2.31 -25.09
C GLY A 175 -18.12 -0.96 -24.68
N GLY A 176 -17.81 -0.47 -23.47
CA GLY A 176 -18.19 0.87 -23.03
C GLY A 176 -17.24 1.97 -23.51
N SER A 177 -17.55 3.22 -23.20
CA SER A 177 -16.71 4.39 -23.52
C SER A 177 -16.11 5.01 -22.26
N ALA A 178 -14.85 5.43 -22.34
CA ALA A 178 -14.20 6.23 -21.28
C ALA A 178 -14.87 7.62 -21.19
N LYS A 179 -15.18 8.04 -19.97
CA LYS A 179 -15.72 9.37 -19.70
C LYS A 179 -14.64 10.26 -19.10
N ALA A 180 -14.47 11.48 -19.64
CA ALA A 180 -13.53 12.45 -19.07
C ALA A 180 -13.82 12.77 -17.58
N THR A 181 -15.08 12.64 -17.15
CA THR A 181 -15.50 12.82 -15.75
C THR A 181 -14.85 11.81 -14.81
N ASP A 182 -14.46 10.60 -15.27
CA ASP A 182 -13.85 9.58 -14.44
C ASP A 182 -12.48 10.06 -13.92
N PHE A 183 -11.75 10.84 -14.72
CA PHE A 183 -10.46 11.41 -14.33
C PHE A 183 -10.59 12.55 -13.29
N LEU A 184 -11.75 13.21 -13.20
CA LEU A 184 -12.01 14.20 -12.15
C LEU A 184 -12.13 13.54 -10.75
N ASN A 185 -12.44 12.27 -10.70
CA ASN A 185 -12.48 11.54 -9.45
C ASN A 185 -11.09 11.43 -8.78
N ILE A 186 -9.99 11.54 -9.53
CA ILE A 186 -8.63 11.49 -8.98
C ILE A 186 -8.38 12.65 -8.00
N PRO A 187 -8.41 13.92 -8.45
CA PRO A 187 -8.18 15.04 -7.53
C PRO A 187 -9.24 15.13 -6.43
N VAL A 188 -10.50 14.82 -6.74
CA VAL A 188 -11.59 14.82 -5.74
C VAL A 188 -11.29 13.80 -4.64
N SER A 189 -10.94 12.59 -4.99
CA SER A 189 -10.62 11.50 -4.04
C SER A 189 -9.43 11.86 -3.15
N ILE A 190 -8.39 12.48 -3.70
CA ILE A 190 -7.22 12.94 -2.96
C ILE A 190 -7.61 14.03 -1.95
N ILE A 191 -8.31 15.07 -2.42
CA ILE A 191 -8.69 16.21 -1.57
C ILE A 191 -9.61 15.75 -0.44
N LEU A 192 -10.66 14.99 -0.76
CA LEU A 192 -11.60 14.50 0.24
C LEU A 192 -10.94 13.53 1.22
N GLY A 193 -10.06 12.65 0.75
CA GLY A 193 -9.28 11.76 1.60
C GLY A 193 -8.41 12.53 2.60
N VAL A 194 -7.66 13.53 2.13
CA VAL A 194 -6.84 14.38 3.00
C VAL A 194 -7.68 15.18 3.99
N LEU A 195 -8.79 15.77 3.55
CA LEU A 195 -9.68 16.54 4.43
C LEU A 195 -10.31 15.66 5.51
N LEU A 196 -10.89 14.53 5.12
CA LEU A 196 -11.53 13.59 6.04
C LEU A 196 -10.52 13.04 7.06
N GLY A 197 -9.34 12.62 6.60
CA GLY A 197 -8.28 12.12 7.46
C GLY A 197 -7.74 13.18 8.40
N SER A 198 -7.53 14.39 7.91
CA SER A 198 -7.05 15.52 8.74
C SER A 198 -8.06 15.90 9.82
N LEU A 199 -9.34 15.97 9.47
CA LEU A 199 -10.42 16.24 10.43
C LEU A 199 -10.48 15.16 11.50
N SER A 200 -10.45 13.89 11.09
CA SER A 200 -10.49 12.73 11.99
C SER A 200 -9.28 12.71 12.94
N GLY A 201 -8.10 13.01 12.42
CA GLY A 201 -6.86 13.11 13.22
C GLY A 201 -6.92 14.24 14.24
N PHE A 202 -7.48 15.38 13.85
CA PHE A 202 -7.66 16.53 14.74
C PHE A 202 -8.67 16.22 15.87
N VAL A 203 -9.80 15.62 15.52
CA VAL A 203 -10.84 15.21 16.51
C VAL A 203 -10.25 14.23 17.52
N LEU A 204 -9.53 13.21 17.04
CA LEU A 204 -8.93 12.21 17.93
C LEU A 204 -7.84 12.81 18.83
N PHE A 205 -7.01 13.69 18.30
CA PHE A 205 -6.03 14.42 19.10
C PHE A 205 -6.72 15.27 20.17
N TYR A 206 -7.77 15.99 19.82
CA TYR A 206 -8.51 16.84 20.75
C TYR A 206 -9.13 16.03 21.90
N ILE A 207 -9.69 14.84 21.61
CA ILE A 207 -10.18 13.91 22.62
C ILE A 207 -9.06 13.48 23.58
N PHE A 208 -7.88 13.18 23.06
CA PHE A 208 -6.71 12.80 23.88
C PHE A 208 -6.23 13.96 24.75
N GLU A 209 -6.22 15.18 24.22
CA GLU A 209 -5.80 16.38 24.93
C GLU A 209 -6.78 16.77 26.05
N ILE A 210 -8.10 16.73 25.80
CA ILE A 210 -9.12 16.98 26.84
C ILE A 210 -8.96 15.96 27.98
N SER A 211 -8.79 14.69 27.64
CA SER A 211 -8.62 13.63 28.64
C SER A 211 -7.37 13.88 29.50
N TYR A 212 -6.28 14.31 28.88
CA TYR A 212 -5.03 14.66 29.58
C TYR A 212 -5.22 15.85 30.51
N ARG A 213 -5.88 16.93 30.06
CA ARG A 213 -6.15 18.14 30.88
C ARG A 213 -7.07 17.85 32.07
N LYS A 214 -7.97 16.86 31.96
CA LYS A 214 -8.82 16.38 33.06
C LYS A 214 -8.10 15.46 34.04
N GLY A 215 -6.78 15.29 33.90
CA GLY A 215 -5.99 14.42 34.78
C GLY A 215 -5.99 12.92 34.38
N ASN A 216 -6.77 12.55 33.38
CA ASN A 216 -6.88 11.18 32.90
C ASN A 216 -5.82 10.89 31.83
N LYS A 217 -4.69 10.31 32.23
CA LYS A 217 -3.62 9.93 31.29
C LYS A 217 -4.00 8.68 30.51
N ILE A 218 -4.46 8.83 29.26
CA ILE A 218 -4.71 7.70 28.37
C ILE A 218 -3.38 7.00 28.04
N ARG A 219 -3.33 5.69 28.26
CA ARG A 219 -2.17 4.85 27.94
C ARG A 219 -1.91 4.83 26.43
N ASN A 220 -0.64 4.82 26.01
CA ASN A 220 -0.29 4.77 24.60
C ASN A 220 -0.85 3.53 23.86
N SER A 221 -1.03 2.40 24.55
CA SER A 221 -1.70 1.23 23.96
C SER A 221 -3.17 1.50 23.62
N THR A 222 -3.90 2.19 24.50
CA THR A 222 -5.29 2.61 24.23
C THR A 222 -5.35 3.58 23.06
N LYS A 223 -4.39 4.53 22.96
CA LYS A 223 -4.29 5.43 21.82
C LYS A 223 -4.07 4.68 20.50
N VAL A 224 -3.22 3.65 20.49
CA VAL A 224 -2.99 2.78 19.31
C VAL A 224 -4.30 2.12 18.87
N ILE A 225 -5.06 1.55 19.80
CA ILE A 225 -6.34 0.89 19.48
C ILE A 225 -7.35 1.91 18.95
N ALA A 226 -7.44 3.09 19.56
CA ALA A 226 -8.35 4.15 19.10
C ALA A 226 -7.98 4.65 17.68
N ILE A 227 -6.68 4.85 17.40
CA ILE A 227 -6.19 5.22 16.07
C ILE A 227 -6.53 4.13 15.04
N LEU A 228 -6.33 2.86 15.41
CA LEU A 228 -6.63 1.73 14.53
C LEU A 228 -8.13 1.62 14.25
N GLY A 229 -8.97 1.75 15.29
CA GLY A 229 -10.43 1.73 15.15
C GLY A 229 -10.93 2.86 14.25
N LEU A 230 -10.38 4.08 14.40
CA LEU A 230 -10.74 5.21 13.54
C LEU A 230 -10.25 5.00 12.10
N ALA A 231 -9.09 4.38 11.90
CA ALA A 231 -8.60 4.01 10.56
C ALA A 231 -9.53 3.01 9.88
N PHE A 232 -10.03 2.00 10.60
CA PHE A 232 -11.03 1.07 10.08
C PHE A 232 -12.34 1.78 9.71
N LEU A 233 -12.77 2.73 10.53
CA LEU A 233 -13.95 3.54 10.22
C LEU A 233 -13.75 4.37 8.94
N LEU A 234 -12.58 4.97 8.74
CA LEU A 234 -12.25 5.73 7.51
C LEU A 234 -12.32 4.85 6.26
N MET A 235 -11.84 3.61 6.33
CA MET A 235 -11.96 2.64 5.24
C MET A 235 -13.42 2.23 4.98
N SER A 236 -14.21 2.07 6.05
CA SER A 236 -15.65 1.78 5.92
C SER A 236 -16.40 2.96 5.29
N VAL A 237 -16.05 4.20 5.64
CA VAL A 237 -16.61 5.42 5.05
C VAL A 237 -16.29 5.51 3.55
N GLU A 238 -15.07 5.17 3.13
CA GLU A 238 -14.71 5.07 1.70
C GLU A 238 -15.66 4.12 0.97
N THR A 239 -15.84 2.89 1.51
CA THR A 239 -16.71 1.88 0.90
C THR A 239 -18.16 2.35 0.83
N PHE A 240 -18.65 3.01 1.88
CA PHE A 240 -20.02 3.54 1.93
C PHE A 240 -20.25 4.71 0.96
N LEU A 241 -19.26 5.59 0.81
CA LEU A 241 -19.36 6.78 -0.07
C LEU A 241 -19.07 6.45 -1.54
N LYS A 242 -18.43 5.32 -1.84
CA LYS A 242 -18.02 4.92 -3.18
C LYS A 242 -19.09 5.08 -4.28
N PRO A 243 -20.39 4.81 -4.04
CA PRO A 243 -21.44 5.03 -5.05
C PRO A 243 -21.74 6.50 -5.32
N TYR A 244 -21.40 7.41 -4.42
CA TYR A 244 -21.78 8.83 -4.46
C TYR A 244 -20.60 9.73 -4.82
N VAL A 245 -19.46 9.50 -4.21
CA VAL A 245 -18.27 10.34 -4.38
C VAL A 245 -17.00 9.51 -4.13
N ALA A 246 -15.98 9.77 -4.93
CA ALA A 246 -14.69 9.14 -4.75
C ALA A 246 -13.96 9.75 -3.52
N VAL A 247 -13.59 8.90 -2.55
CA VAL A 247 -12.81 9.26 -1.37
C VAL A 247 -11.70 8.23 -1.21
N SER A 248 -10.47 8.64 -0.96
CA SER A 248 -9.38 7.71 -0.65
C SER A 248 -9.28 7.48 0.86
N GLY A 249 -9.73 6.32 1.32
CA GLY A 249 -9.59 5.91 2.72
C GLY A 249 -8.14 5.69 3.14
N LEU A 250 -7.31 5.12 2.28
CA LEU A 250 -5.89 4.91 2.55
C LEU A 250 -5.16 6.24 2.76
N LEU A 251 -5.44 7.23 1.91
CA LEU A 251 -4.87 8.57 2.06
C LEU A 251 -5.42 9.28 3.31
N ALA A 252 -6.70 9.06 3.64
CA ALA A 252 -7.28 9.56 4.87
C ALA A 252 -6.59 8.98 6.11
N VAL A 253 -6.25 7.69 6.12
CA VAL A 253 -5.49 7.06 7.21
C VAL A 253 -4.10 7.69 7.36
N VAL A 254 -3.38 7.92 6.27
CA VAL A 254 -2.07 8.61 6.30
C VAL A 254 -2.21 10.03 6.82
N ALA A 255 -3.16 10.80 6.30
CA ALA A 255 -3.41 12.20 6.71
C ALA A 255 -3.80 12.30 8.20
N MET A 256 -4.65 11.40 8.69
CA MET A 256 -4.99 11.27 10.11
C MET A 256 -3.73 11.08 10.97
N ALA A 257 -2.88 10.12 10.59
CA ALA A 257 -1.65 9.83 11.32
C ALA A 257 -0.66 11.00 11.29
N CYS A 258 -0.55 11.71 10.16
CA CYS A 258 0.24 12.94 10.03
C CYS A 258 -0.24 14.03 10.98
N VAL A 259 -1.54 14.28 11.07
CA VAL A 259 -2.11 15.29 11.97
C VAL A 259 -1.82 14.93 13.43
N ILE A 260 -1.99 13.68 13.82
CA ILE A 260 -1.65 13.20 15.17
C ILE A 260 -0.17 13.45 15.46
N LYS A 261 0.73 13.16 14.51
CA LYS A 261 2.16 13.43 14.67
C LYS A 261 2.48 14.89 14.90
N ILE A 262 1.85 15.78 14.12
CA ILE A 262 2.12 17.24 14.19
C ILE A 262 1.65 17.83 15.50
N LYS A 263 0.49 17.38 15.98
CA LYS A 263 -0.16 17.95 17.16
C LYS A 263 0.33 17.33 18.46
N ALA A 264 0.67 16.03 18.46
CA ALA A 264 1.15 15.34 19.65
C ALA A 264 2.61 15.70 19.98
N ASP A 265 2.95 15.61 21.26
CA ASP A 265 4.34 15.71 21.71
C ASP A 265 5.24 14.72 20.97
N LYS A 266 6.48 15.14 20.66
CA LYS A 266 7.48 14.29 19.96
C LYS A 266 7.66 12.93 20.62
N SER A 267 7.67 12.88 21.96
CA SER A 267 7.81 11.64 22.72
C SER A 267 6.61 10.71 22.60
N VAL A 268 5.40 11.26 22.47
CA VAL A 268 4.15 10.48 22.28
C VAL A 268 4.12 9.94 20.86
N SER A 269 4.38 10.79 19.87
CA SER A 269 4.42 10.40 18.46
C SER A 269 5.46 9.30 18.19
N ALA A 270 6.67 9.42 18.74
CA ALA A 270 7.72 8.41 18.61
C ALA A 270 7.28 7.06 19.21
N ARG A 271 6.67 7.06 20.42
CA ARG A 271 6.15 5.83 21.03
C ARG A 271 5.00 5.20 20.26
N LEU A 272 4.13 6.00 19.63
CA LEU A 272 3.06 5.48 18.77
C LEU A 272 3.66 4.84 17.51
N SER A 273 4.61 5.51 16.85
CA SER A 273 5.31 4.96 15.67
C SER A 273 6.03 3.65 15.99
N GLU A 274 6.71 3.55 17.15
CA GLU A 274 7.35 2.30 17.61
C GLU A 274 6.32 1.17 17.79
N LYS A 275 5.17 1.46 18.43
CA LYS A 275 4.13 0.44 18.65
C LYS A 275 3.53 -0.05 17.33
N PHE A 276 3.24 0.84 16.39
CA PHE A 276 2.79 0.45 15.05
C PHE A 276 3.88 -0.32 14.29
N GLY A 277 5.16 0.02 14.48
CA GLY A 277 6.28 -0.77 13.95
C GLY A 277 6.32 -2.20 14.50
N LYS A 278 6.00 -2.42 15.78
CA LYS A 278 5.90 -3.77 16.37
C LYS A 278 4.69 -4.54 15.83
N LEU A 279 3.55 -3.88 15.67
CA LEU A 279 2.36 -4.49 15.05
C LEU A 279 2.63 -4.88 13.60
N TRP A 280 3.41 -4.07 12.88
CA TRP A 280 3.77 -4.34 11.49
C TRP A 280 4.50 -5.66 11.31
N ILE A 281 5.35 -6.09 12.25
CA ILE A 281 6.08 -7.36 12.13
C ILE A 281 5.13 -8.55 11.93
N ALA A 282 4.05 -8.60 12.70
CA ALA A 282 3.03 -9.65 12.57
C ALA A 282 2.17 -9.44 11.29
N ALA A 283 1.77 -8.20 11.05
CA ALA A 283 0.96 -7.83 9.90
C ALA A 283 1.68 -8.10 8.57
N GLU A 284 3.00 -7.86 8.50
CA GLU A 284 3.84 -8.15 7.34
C GLU A 284 3.83 -9.65 7.00
N ALA A 285 3.99 -10.51 8.00
CA ALA A 285 3.94 -11.95 7.79
C ALA A 285 2.57 -12.41 7.26
N VAL A 286 1.48 -11.94 7.86
CA VAL A 286 0.12 -12.24 7.40
C VAL A 286 -0.07 -11.77 5.96
N LEU A 287 0.32 -10.52 5.66
CA LEU A 287 0.15 -9.92 4.34
C LEU A 287 0.85 -10.75 3.26
N PHE A 288 2.17 -10.95 3.41
CA PHE A 288 2.95 -11.55 2.32
C PHE A 288 2.78 -13.04 2.20
N VAL A 289 2.53 -13.77 3.30
CA VAL A 289 2.19 -15.20 3.20
C VAL A 289 0.83 -15.39 2.53
N LEU A 290 -0.19 -14.58 2.86
CA LEU A 290 -1.50 -14.67 2.21
C LEU A 290 -1.47 -14.21 0.74
N VAL A 291 -0.62 -13.23 0.38
CA VAL A 291 -0.38 -12.88 -1.02
C VAL A 291 0.26 -14.07 -1.76
N GLY A 292 1.28 -14.69 -1.17
CA GLY A 292 1.91 -15.88 -1.74
C GLY A 292 0.93 -17.04 -1.92
N ALA A 293 0.06 -17.27 -0.92
CA ALA A 293 -0.95 -18.34 -0.97
C ALA A 293 -2.00 -18.19 -2.09
N ALA A 294 -2.20 -16.96 -2.57
CA ALA A 294 -3.09 -16.66 -3.67
C ALA A 294 -2.45 -16.91 -5.06
N VAL A 295 -1.14 -17.16 -5.13
CA VAL A 295 -0.42 -17.38 -6.39
C VAL A 295 -0.67 -18.80 -6.91
N ASP A 296 -1.30 -18.91 -8.10
CA ASP A 296 -1.35 -20.17 -8.83
C ASP A 296 -0.07 -20.34 -9.66
N ILE A 297 0.81 -21.22 -9.16
CA ILE A 297 2.11 -21.48 -9.78
C ILE A 297 2.01 -22.08 -11.19
N ARG A 298 0.90 -22.73 -11.53
CA ARG A 298 0.67 -23.33 -12.85
C ARG A 298 0.60 -22.25 -13.93
N TYR A 299 -0.15 -21.19 -13.67
CA TYR A 299 -0.20 -20.03 -14.58
C TYR A 299 1.14 -19.33 -14.70
N THR A 300 1.88 -19.20 -13.60
CA THR A 300 3.21 -18.60 -13.60
C THR A 300 4.18 -19.38 -14.51
N LEU A 301 4.13 -20.70 -14.44
CA LEU A 301 4.97 -21.57 -15.29
C LEU A 301 4.54 -21.53 -16.76
N THR A 302 3.23 -21.44 -17.04
CA THR A 302 2.69 -21.36 -18.41
C THR A 302 3.04 -20.03 -19.08
N ALA A 303 3.04 -18.94 -18.34
CA ALA A 303 3.42 -17.61 -18.85
C ALA A 303 4.90 -17.51 -19.25
N GLY A 304 5.76 -18.32 -18.61
CA GLY A 304 7.13 -18.60 -19.04
C GLY A 304 8.02 -17.35 -19.22
N VAL A 305 8.94 -17.46 -20.18
CA VAL A 305 9.93 -16.41 -20.47
C VAL A 305 9.28 -15.10 -20.97
N ALA A 306 8.17 -15.20 -21.68
CA ALA A 306 7.45 -14.03 -22.22
C ALA A 306 6.99 -13.08 -21.09
N ALA A 307 6.48 -13.63 -19.98
CA ALA A 307 6.07 -12.84 -18.83
C ALA A 307 7.28 -12.14 -18.18
N VAL A 308 8.41 -12.84 -18.06
CA VAL A 308 9.64 -12.26 -17.50
C VAL A 308 10.13 -11.10 -18.37
N LEU A 309 10.20 -11.27 -19.67
CA LEU A 309 10.62 -10.23 -20.61
C LEU A 309 9.64 -9.03 -20.57
N LEU A 310 8.35 -9.30 -20.49
CA LEU A 310 7.33 -8.27 -20.38
C LEU A 310 7.50 -7.42 -19.11
N ILE A 311 7.67 -8.07 -17.95
CA ILE A 311 7.86 -7.38 -16.67
C ILE A 311 9.12 -6.50 -16.71
N PHE A 312 10.27 -7.07 -17.13
CA PHE A 312 11.51 -6.29 -17.21
C PHE A 312 11.44 -5.17 -18.24
N GLY A 313 10.78 -5.41 -19.38
CA GLY A 313 10.52 -4.37 -20.38
C GLY A 313 9.68 -3.22 -19.82
N ALA A 314 8.56 -3.53 -19.15
CA ALA A 314 7.70 -2.53 -18.54
C ALA A 314 8.42 -1.75 -17.41
N LEU A 315 9.26 -2.41 -16.62
CA LEU A 315 10.08 -1.76 -15.59
C LEU A 315 11.09 -0.77 -16.18
N ILE A 316 11.61 -1.00 -17.39
CA ILE A 316 12.45 -0.02 -18.09
C ILE A 316 11.65 1.24 -18.40
N PHE A 317 10.43 1.09 -18.92
CA PHE A 317 9.54 2.24 -19.14
C PHE A 317 9.24 2.97 -17.82
N ARG A 318 8.97 2.23 -16.72
CA ARG A 318 8.78 2.83 -15.39
C ARG A 318 10.00 3.63 -14.94
N ALA A 319 11.21 3.08 -15.14
CA ALA A 319 12.46 3.75 -14.80
C ALA A 319 12.62 5.08 -15.55
N VAL A 320 12.22 5.13 -16.83
CA VAL A 320 12.18 6.38 -17.61
C VAL A 320 11.20 7.37 -17.00
N GLY A 321 9.98 6.93 -16.60
CA GLY A 321 8.99 7.77 -15.95
C GLY A 321 9.42 8.30 -14.57
N VAL A 322 10.30 7.59 -13.87
CA VAL A 322 10.91 8.07 -12.60
C VAL A 322 12.01 9.09 -12.86
N TRP A 323 12.74 8.95 -13.97
CA TRP A 323 13.89 9.79 -14.29
C TRP A 323 13.48 11.17 -14.81
N ILE A 324 12.33 11.30 -15.45
CA ILE A 324 11.75 12.56 -15.94
C ILE A 324 11.23 13.40 -14.76
#